data_318bb9e1295acb91124044c27e8f9cf3
#
_entry.id   318bb9e1295acb91124044c27e8f9cf3
#
_cell.length_a   1.000
_cell.length_b   1.000
_cell.length_c   1.000
_cell.angle_alpha   90.00
_cell.angle_beta   90.00
_cell.angle_gamma   90.00
#
_symmetry.space_group_name_H-M   'P 1'
#
loop_
_entity.id
_entity.type
_entity.pdbx_description
1 polymer ?
#
loop_
_entity_poly.entity_id
_entity_poly.type
_entity_poly.pdbx_seq_one_letter_code
_entity_poly.pdbx_strand_id
1 'polypeptide(L)'
;MKNLKQSRCVIGIKGQMPDPDFPVDIWFDSLKSVANVLSKENQQLLKVIAEQQPQSVTELAMLTGRAVSNVSRTLKTLDGLGIVRLVSSEYANRPIVIHQEFLVVVNNDK
;
A
#
# COMPACT_ATOMS: atom_id res chain seq x y z
N MET A 1 25.39 -2.18 0.15
CA MET A 1 24.33 -3.14 0.49
C MET A 1 22.99 -2.44 0.64
N LYS A 2 22.00 -2.98 0.03
CA LYS A 2 20.67 -2.40 0.09
C LYS A 2 20.05 -2.62 1.47
N ASN A 3 19.44 -1.59 2.00
CA ASN A 3 18.74 -1.68 3.26
C ASN A 3 17.27 -1.98 3.01
N LEU A 4 16.92 -3.25 3.06
CA LEU A 4 15.56 -3.71 2.77
C LEU A 4 14.57 -3.28 3.83
N LYS A 5 15.02 -2.96 5.03
CA LYS A 5 14.12 -2.56 6.11
C LYS A 5 13.41 -1.25 5.82
N GLN A 6 14.01 -0.39 4.99
CA GLN A 6 13.43 0.93 4.71
C GLN A 6 12.16 0.83 3.89
N SER A 7 12.02 -0.22 3.07
CA SER A 7 10.83 -0.37 2.25
C SER A 7 9.82 -1.35 2.85
N ARG A 8 10.18 -2.04 3.93
CA ARG A 8 9.29 -3.03 4.53
C ARG A 8 8.28 -2.35 5.44
N CYS A 9 7.05 -2.78 5.29
CA CYS A 9 5.95 -2.30 6.12
C CYS A 9 5.46 -3.46 6.97
N VAL A 10 5.46 -3.28 8.29
CA VAL A 10 4.98 -4.31 9.21
C VAL A 10 3.53 -4.01 9.53
N ILE A 11 2.66 -4.98 9.27
CA ILE A 11 1.23 -4.86 9.47
C ILE A 11 0.83 -5.70 10.67
N GLY A 12 0.11 -5.07 11.60
CA GLY A 12 -0.46 -5.75 12.76
C GLY A 12 -1.96 -5.71 12.71
N ILE A 13 -2.57 -6.56 13.53
CA ILE A 13 -4.03 -6.65 13.63
C ILE A 13 -4.46 -6.04 14.96
N LYS A 14 -5.39 -5.11 14.92
CA LYS A 14 -5.87 -4.43 16.11
C LYS A 14 -6.40 -5.44 17.11
N GLY A 15 -6.10 -5.21 18.37
CA GLY A 15 -6.52 -6.11 19.43
C GLY A 15 -5.54 -7.24 19.71
N GLN A 16 -4.50 -7.39 18.91
CA GLN A 16 -3.49 -8.40 19.16
C GLN A 16 -2.23 -7.76 19.76
N MET A 17 -1.50 -8.56 20.53
CA MET A 17 -0.29 -8.08 21.16
C MET A 17 0.82 -7.94 20.11
N PRO A 18 1.46 -6.78 20.02
CA PRO A 18 2.54 -6.63 19.05
C PRO A 18 3.78 -7.43 19.45
N ASP A 19 4.50 -7.90 18.46
CA ASP A 19 5.75 -8.59 18.67
C ASP A 19 6.86 -7.54 18.80
N PRO A 20 7.64 -7.55 19.89
CA PRO A 20 8.69 -6.55 20.07
C PRO A 20 9.72 -6.54 18.96
N ASP A 21 9.93 -7.69 18.30
CA ASP A 21 10.88 -7.79 17.19
C ASP A 21 10.34 -7.21 15.90
N PHE A 22 9.03 -6.95 15.81
CA PHE A 22 8.40 -6.45 14.62
C PHE A 22 7.47 -5.29 14.97
N PRO A 23 8.04 -4.10 15.24
CA PRO A 23 7.18 -2.95 15.56
C PRO A 23 6.25 -2.67 14.38
N VAL A 24 4.98 -2.47 14.70
CA VAL A 24 3.94 -2.35 13.69
C VAL A 24 3.92 -0.95 13.09
N ASP A 25 3.90 -0.89 11.77
CA ASP A 25 3.80 0.37 11.05
C ASP A 25 2.35 0.74 10.78
N ILE A 26 1.53 -0.26 10.45
CA ILE A 26 0.11 -0.02 10.13
C ILE A 26 -0.74 -1.06 10.84
N TRP A 27 -1.77 -0.58 11.53
CA TRP A 27 -2.73 -1.46 12.20
C TRP A 27 -3.97 -1.61 11.33
N PHE A 28 -4.37 -2.86 11.11
CA PHE A 28 -5.60 -3.18 10.39
C PHE A 28 -6.62 -3.78 11.35
N ASP A 29 -7.89 -3.64 11.01
CA ASP A 29 -8.96 -4.17 11.87
C ASP A 29 -8.97 -5.69 11.90
N SER A 30 -8.62 -6.32 10.79
CA SER A 30 -8.68 -7.77 10.67
C SER A 30 -7.78 -8.23 9.54
N LEU A 31 -7.51 -9.53 9.53
CA LEU A 31 -6.78 -10.13 8.43
C LEU A 31 -7.55 -9.99 7.12
N LYS A 32 -8.87 -10.01 7.20
CA LYS A 32 -9.70 -9.80 6.01
C LYS A 32 -9.47 -8.41 5.43
N SER A 33 -9.36 -7.41 6.30
CA SER A 33 -9.07 -6.05 5.84
C SER A 33 -7.72 -5.99 5.11
N VAL A 34 -6.72 -6.69 5.65
CA VAL A 34 -5.41 -6.76 4.99
C VAL A 34 -5.55 -7.37 3.60
N ALA A 35 -6.29 -8.47 3.51
CA ALA A 35 -6.46 -9.16 2.24
C ALA A 35 -7.18 -8.28 1.21
N ASN A 36 -8.12 -7.47 1.67
CA ASN A 36 -8.83 -6.55 0.77
C ASN A 36 -7.92 -5.44 0.24
N VAL A 37 -7.10 -4.88 1.11
CA VAL A 37 -6.21 -3.78 0.72
C VAL A 37 -5.03 -4.29 -0.10
N LEU A 38 -4.46 -5.42 0.28
CA LEU A 38 -3.32 -6.01 -0.42
C LEU A 38 -3.78 -7.16 -1.31
N SER A 39 -4.90 -6.96 -1.99
CA SER A 39 -5.40 -7.91 -2.97
C SER A 39 -4.40 -8.06 -4.12
N LYS A 40 -4.57 -9.12 -4.88
CA LYS A 40 -3.72 -9.35 -6.04
C LYS A 40 -3.76 -8.15 -6.99
N GLU A 41 -4.94 -7.60 -7.22
CA GLU A 41 -5.11 -6.44 -8.09
C GLU A 41 -4.38 -5.22 -7.56
N ASN A 42 -4.45 -5.00 -6.26
CA ASN A 42 -3.79 -3.84 -5.67
C ASN A 42 -2.28 -4.03 -5.60
N GLN A 43 -1.81 -5.27 -5.39
CA GLN A 43 -0.38 -5.54 -5.48
C GLN A 43 0.13 -5.27 -6.89
N GLN A 44 -0.65 -5.62 -7.90
CA GLN A 44 -0.30 -5.34 -9.28
C GLN A 44 -0.24 -3.83 -9.52
N LEU A 45 -1.19 -3.08 -8.94
CA LEU A 45 -1.20 -1.63 -9.04
C LEU A 45 0.08 -1.04 -8.46
N LEU A 46 0.48 -1.51 -7.28
CA LEU A 46 1.71 -1.02 -6.64
C LEU A 46 2.93 -1.31 -7.51
N LYS A 47 2.96 -2.48 -8.13
CA LYS A 47 4.07 -2.86 -8.99
C LYS A 47 4.17 -1.94 -10.20
N VAL A 48 3.03 -1.62 -10.83
CA VAL A 48 3.02 -0.73 -11.99
C VAL A 48 3.49 0.66 -11.58
N ILE A 49 3.05 1.16 -10.43
CA ILE A 49 3.49 2.46 -9.96
C ILE A 49 5.01 2.48 -9.77
N ALA A 50 5.54 1.45 -9.14
CA ALA A 50 6.97 1.39 -8.85
C ALA A 50 7.81 1.28 -10.12
N GLU A 51 7.35 0.49 -11.08
CA GLU A 51 8.13 0.21 -12.27
C GLU A 51 7.97 1.25 -13.38
N GLN A 52 6.76 1.75 -13.55
CA GLN A 52 6.47 2.63 -14.67
C GLN A 52 6.33 4.09 -14.31
N GLN A 53 6.22 4.39 -13.03
CA GLN A 53 6.20 5.75 -12.50
C GLN A 53 5.21 6.65 -13.25
N PRO A 54 3.92 6.27 -13.25
CA PRO A 54 2.91 7.09 -13.93
C PRO A 54 2.85 8.49 -13.33
N GLN A 55 2.59 9.45 -14.20
CA GLN A 55 2.59 10.86 -13.80
C GLN A 55 1.23 11.34 -13.34
N SER A 56 0.19 10.51 -13.47
CA SER A 56 -1.15 10.87 -13.07
C SER A 56 -1.97 9.63 -12.77
N VAL A 57 -3.09 9.84 -12.10
CA VAL A 57 -4.04 8.76 -11.83
C VAL A 57 -4.62 8.24 -13.14
N THR A 58 -4.88 9.13 -14.09
CA THR A 58 -5.41 8.74 -15.39
C THR A 58 -4.44 7.83 -16.12
N GLU A 59 -3.16 8.19 -16.11
CA GLU A 59 -2.15 7.36 -16.76
C GLU A 59 -2.07 5.98 -16.12
N LEU A 60 -2.10 5.94 -14.78
CA LEU A 60 -2.08 4.68 -14.06
C LEU A 60 -3.28 3.80 -14.43
N ALA A 61 -4.46 4.42 -14.52
CA ALA A 61 -5.65 3.69 -14.91
C ALA A 61 -5.49 3.08 -16.29
N MET A 62 -4.93 3.84 -17.23
CA MET A 62 -4.68 3.33 -18.57
C MET A 62 -3.69 2.17 -18.56
N LEU A 63 -2.63 2.29 -17.79
CA LEU A 63 -1.60 1.25 -17.74
C LEU A 63 -2.13 -0.05 -17.16
N THR A 64 -3.11 0.02 -16.28
CA THR A 64 -3.64 -1.17 -15.60
C THR A 64 -4.95 -1.66 -16.22
N GLY A 65 -5.53 -0.90 -17.15
CA GLY A 65 -6.82 -1.27 -17.74
C GLY A 65 -7.98 -1.13 -16.77
N ARG A 66 -7.83 -0.34 -15.72
CA ARG A 66 -8.88 -0.15 -14.71
C ARG A 66 -9.55 1.21 -14.90
N ALA A 67 -10.77 1.34 -14.40
CA ALA A 67 -11.49 2.61 -14.47
C ALA A 67 -10.79 3.65 -13.58
N VAL A 68 -10.76 4.89 -14.05
CA VAL A 68 -10.12 5.98 -13.30
C VAL A 68 -10.74 6.13 -11.91
N SER A 69 -12.06 6.05 -11.81
CA SER A 69 -12.74 6.19 -10.52
C SER A 69 -12.34 5.09 -9.55
N ASN A 70 -12.16 3.87 -10.06
CA ASN A 70 -11.73 2.74 -9.24
C ASN A 70 -10.31 2.95 -8.73
N VAL A 71 -9.39 3.33 -9.63
CA VAL A 71 -8.00 3.56 -9.26
C VAL A 71 -7.89 4.72 -8.28
N SER A 72 -8.64 5.79 -8.52
CA SER A 72 -8.62 6.95 -7.63
C SER A 72 -9.03 6.58 -6.21
N ARG A 73 -10.10 5.78 -6.08
CA ARG A 73 -10.59 5.35 -4.78
C ARG A 73 -9.55 4.46 -4.07
N THR A 74 -8.97 3.53 -4.81
CA THR A 74 -7.94 2.65 -4.27
C THR A 74 -6.74 3.44 -3.81
N LEU A 75 -6.30 4.41 -4.61
CA LEU A 75 -5.13 5.21 -4.24
C LEU A 75 -5.39 6.05 -2.98
N LYS A 76 -6.61 6.55 -2.82
CA LYS A 76 -6.93 7.30 -1.60
C LYS A 76 -6.83 6.41 -0.37
N THR A 77 -7.30 5.17 -0.48
CA THR A 77 -7.18 4.22 0.61
C THR A 77 -5.71 3.93 0.92
N LEU A 78 -4.91 3.67 -0.11
CA LEU A 78 -3.49 3.36 0.09
C LEU A 78 -2.71 4.57 0.61
N ASP A 79 -3.09 5.76 0.18
CA ASP A 79 -2.48 7.00 0.67
C ASP A 79 -2.81 7.22 2.14
N GLY A 80 -4.06 6.98 2.50
CA GLY A 80 -4.49 7.11 3.90
C GLY A 80 -3.78 6.15 4.83
N LEU A 81 -3.35 5.00 4.31
CA LEU A 81 -2.62 4.01 5.09
C LEU A 81 -1.10 4.26 5.07
N GLY A 82 -0.61 5.16 4.23
CA GLY A 82 0.80 5.41 4.12
C GLY A 82 1.55 4.46 3.22
N ILE A 83 0.83 3.66 2.44
CA ILE A 83 1.45 2.69 1.52
C ILE A 83 1.91 3.38 0.24
N VAL A 84 1.12 4.34 -0.24
CA VAL A 84 1.53 5.23 -1.32
C VAL A 84 1.37 6.67 -0.85
N ARG A 85 1.94 7.58 -1.60
CA ARG A 85 1.72 9.00 -1.39
C ARG A 85 1.32 9.63 -2.71
N LEU A 86 0.29 10.47 -2.67
CA LEU A 86 -0.15 11.21 -3.83
C LEU A 86 0.50 12.58 -3.79
N VAL A 87 1.32 12.87 -4.79
CA VAL A 87 2.00 14.14 -4.89
C VAL A 87 1.22 15.01 -5.86
N SER A 88 0.66 16.09 -5.35
CA SER A 88 -0.13 17.01 -6.16
C SER A 88 0.78 17.93 -6.97
N SER A 89 0.42 18.17 -8.20
CA SER A 89 1.06 19.16 -9.04
C SER A 89 -0.04 20.02 -9.65
N GLU A 90 0.37 20.98 -10.47
CA GLU A 90 -0.57 21.88 -11.12
C GLU A 90 -1.59 21.12 -11.96
N TYR A 91 -1.19 20.01 -12.52
CA TYR A 91 -2.00 19.34 -13.55
C TYR A 91 -2.50 17.97 -13.13
N ALA A 92 -1.90 17.36 -12.13
CA ALA A 92 -2.23 15.97 -11.83
C ALA A 92 -1.74 15.56 -10.44
N ASN A 93 -2.25 14.44 -9.98
CA ASN A 93 -1.75 13.76 -8.78
C ASN A 93 -0.92 12.58 -9.20
N ARG A 94 0.34 12.56 -8.79
CA ARG A 94 1.26 11.48 -9.15
C ARG A 94 1.43 10.54 -7.96
N PRO A 95 1.15 9.25 -8.13
CA PRO A 95 1.32 8.30 -7.03
C PRO A 95 2.77 7.86 -6.89
N ILE A 96 3.23 7.76 -5.65
CA ILE A 96 4.56 7.27 -5.32
C ILE A 96 4.41 6.15 -4.32
N VAL A 97 5.06 5.01 -4.58
CA VAL A 97 5.02 3.87 -3.65
C VAL A 97 5.98 4.14 -2.50
N ILE A 98 5.46 4.06 -1.28
CA ILE A 98 6.26 4.20 -0.06
C ILE A 98 6.76 2.84 0.40
N HIS A 99 5.89 1.82 0.34
CA HIS A 99 6.23 0.47 0.77
C HIS A 99 5.98 -0.52 -0.34
N GLN A 100 6.93 -1.42 -0.56
CA GLN A 100 6.80 -2.47 -1.57
C GLN A 100 6.83 -3.87 -0.97
N GLU A 101 7.27 -3.98 0.27
CA GLU A 101 7.36 -5.27 0.95
C GLU A 101 6.53 -5.20 2.21
N PHE A 102 5.72 -6.23 2.44
CA PHE A 102 4.81 -6.24 3.58
C PHE A 102 5.03 -7.49 4.41
N LEU A 103 5.11 -7.31 5.70
CA LEU A 103 5.18 -8.40 6.65
C LEU A 103 3.94 -8.31 7.54
N VAL A 104 3.08 -9.31 7.45
CA VAL A 104 1.86 -9.37 8.23
C VAL A 104 2.11 -10.25 9.44
N VAL A 105 1.95 -9.68 10.62
CA VAL A 105 2.18 -10.42 11.86
C VAL A 105 0.84 -10.71 12.51
N VAL A 106 0.54 -12.00 12.64
CA VAL A 106 -0.66 -12.46 13.32
C VAL A 106 -0.23 -13.18 14.58
N ASN A 107 -0.69 -12.68 15.71
CA ASN A 107 -0.31 -13.24 17.01
C ASN A 107 -1.55 -13.71 17.73
N ASN A 108 -1.69 -15.03 17.85
CA ASN A 108 -2.85 -15.64 18.47
C ASN A 108 -2.65 -15.97 19.95
N ASP A 109 -1.53 -15.56 20.49
CA ASP A 109 -1.30 -15.71 21.92
C ASP A 109 -2.24 -14.84 22.72
N LYS A 110 -2.59 -15.34 23.87
CA LYS A 110 -3.47 -14.62 24.76
C LYS A 110 -2.70 -13.67 25.63
#